data_3bb55b929cc5fb43cbb70c2092a42f79
#
_entry.id   3bb55b929cc5fb43cbb70c2092a42f79
#
_cell.length_a   1.000
_cell.length_b   1.000
_cell.length_c   1.000
_cell.angle_alpha   90.00
_cell.angle_beta   90.00
_cell.angle_gamma   90.00
#
_symmetry.space_group_name_H-M   'P 1'
#
loop_
_entity.id
_entity.type
_entity.pdbx_description
1 polymer ?
#
loop_
_entity_poly.entity_id
_entity_poly.type
_entity_poly.pdbx_seq_one_letter_code
_entity_poly.pdbx_strand_id
1 'polypeptide(L)'
;MKHSEPLFSGCRSRRCRWQSLLLCVVFVGCNIESNVEQPESSDTPSPIQVVVIEDEPLADAIRREWQAQSQDPITVKSFSRLPTDSTSLRQTDVVVFPTRYLGQFVQQKQIMPLPESVTNRQTTAASSYDWDDILPLNRREEMRWAGTLYAVSFGSPRFLVIYRSDLLEQWNLSPPTTWTEYQETLQAIRTHISEESEVKFATAEPLAEDWAARTFLARAAAYARHANQYSTLFDFTSMEPLINTAPYVRALQELQEAYSAMTPYSLTMEPHQVAESVFKGESVMGIAWPCPSDITTPQNAAIGFARIPGSEQVYRNSEERWETKPEVRRHIPLLAVDGRLGAISRAAGNLEAAANLLLWLTSKDQSARISTHGYHTTLFRESQRKNPAPWVPPELAAAAQQYANVVEEEQASTQWLMMPRIPGQDRYLKILDDAVRTAVLGNQQDPQQSLDQVAEAWSQITKELGVDNQKKAYAQDLGID
;
A
#
# COMPACT_ATOMS: atom_id res chain seq x y z
N MET A 1 -30.82 -47.23 -44.70
CA MET A 1 -29.97 -48.08 -45.57
C MET A 1 -28.75 -48.44 -44.74
N LYS A 2 -28.79 -49.64 -44.26
CA LYS A 2 -27.93 -50.82 -44.53
C LYS A 2 -26.56 -50.61 -43.91
N HIS A 3 -26.30 -51.23 -42.78
CA HIS A 3 -25.74 -52.60 -42.55
C HIS A 3 -24.23 -52.54 -42.68
N SER A 4 -23.33 -53.10 -41.89
CA SER A 4 -23.42 -54.31 -41.04
C SER A 4 -22.12 -54.42 -40.21
N GLU A 5 -22.22 -54.82 -39.00
CA GLU A 5 -21.24 -55.73 -38.34
C GLU A 5 -21.25 -57.10 -39.04
N PRO A 6 -20.41 -58.12 -38.78
CA PRO A 6 -20.00 -58.62 -37.47
C PRO A 6 -18.63 -59.38 -37.36
N LEU A 7 -18.19 -59.70 -36.17
CA LEU A 7 -18.12 -61.01 -35.46
C LEU A 7 -16.81 -61.82 -35.46
N PHE A 8 -16.47 -62.30 -34.23
CA PHE A 8 -15.87 -63.55 -33.78
C PHE A 8 -14.37 -63.83 -34.06
N SER A 9 -13.56 -64.48 -33.22
CA SER A 9 -13.63 -65.42 -32.08
C SER A 9 -12.16 -65.64 -31.62
N GLY A 10 -11.74 -65.78 -30.46
CA GLY A 10 -11.86 -66.86 -29.53
C GLY A 10 -10.84 -68.00 -29.71
N CYS A 11 -9.92 -68.16 -28.74
CA CYS A 11 -9.46 -69.49 -28.31
C CYS A 11 -8.45 -69.41 -27.12
N ARG A 12 -8.79 -69.87 -26.05
CA ARG A 12 -8.45 -70.81 -25.01
C ARG A 12 -7.04 -71.43 -25.00
N SER A 13 -6.41 -71.29 -23.82
CA SER A 13 -5.80 -72.25 -22.91
C SER A 13 -4.62 -73.11 -23.38
N ARG A 14 -3.56 -73.13 -22.57
CA ARG A 14 -3.02 -74.38 -21.99
C ARG A 14 -2.10 -74.10 -20.79
N ARG A 15 -2.41 -74.76 -19.70
CA ARG A 15 -1.55 -74.97 -18.51
C ARG A 15 -0.39 -75.89 -18.88
N CYS A 16 0.78 -75.65 -18.29
CA CYS A 16 1.77 -76.73 -18.08
C CYS A 16 2.42 -76.50 -16.70
N ARG A 17 2.16 -77.45 -15.86
CA ARG A 17 2.84 -77.72 -14.59
C ARG A 17 4.13 -78.45 -14.89
N TRP A 18 5.25 -78.10 -14.24
CA TRP A 18 6.27 -79.10 -13.91
C TRP A 18 6.82 -78.84 -12.52
N GLN A 19 6.88 -79.86 -11.74
CA GLN A 19 7.27 -79.99 -10.35
C GLN A 19 8.76 -80.33 -10.24
N SER A 20 9.35 -79.86 -9.12
CA SER A 20 10.35 -80.56 -8.28
C SER A 20 11.80 -80.57 -8.70
N LEU A 21 12.65 -79.95 -7.87
CA LEU A 21 13.64 -80.75 -7.08
C LEU A 21 14.25 -79.86 -5.97
N LEU A 22 14.16 -80.32 -4.76
CA LEU A 22 14.86 -79.84 -3.58
C LEU A 22 16.36 -80.14 -3.69
N LEU A 23 17.19 -79.11 -3.35
CA LEU A 23 18.57 -79.38 -2.87
C LEU A 23 18.82 -78.43 -1.69
N CYS A 24 18.84 -79.05 -0.47
CA CYS A 24 19.28 -78.42 0.76
C CYS A 24 20.80 -78.26 0.73
N VAL A 25 21.25 -77.00 0.83
CA VAL A 25 22.63 -76.72 1.25
C VAL A 25 22.53 -75.86 2.49
N VAL A 26 22.93 -76.44 3.62
CA VAL A 26 23.04 -75.77 4.91
C VAL A 26 24.38 -74.96 4.87
N PHE A 27 24.26 -73.62 4.86
CA PHE A 27 25.36 -72.75 5.22
C PHE A 27 25.05 -72.05 6.54
N VAL A 28 25.82 -72.40 7.55
CA VAL A 28 25.91 -71.63 8.80
C VAL A 28 26.74 -70.38 8.50
N GLY A 29 26.10 -69.27 8.47
CA GLY A 29 26.73 -67.97 8.32
C GLY A 29 26.22 -67.01 9.39
N CYS A 30 27.12 -66.47 10.18
CA CYS A 30 26.85 -65.50 11.27
C CYS A 30 25.99 -64.34 10.80
N ASN A 31 24.86 -64.15 11.44
CA ASN A 31 24.10 -62.88 11.36
C ASN A 31 24.89 -61.78 12.07
N ILE A 32 25.47 -60.88 11.29
CA ILE A 32 25.76 -59.52 11.74
C ILE A 32 24.57 -58.69 11.28
N GLU A 33 23.59 -58.50 12.16
CA GLU A 33 22.57 -57.47 11.97
C GLU A 33 23.25 -56.11 12.04
N SER A 34 23.65 -55.56 10.89
CA SER A 34 23.89 -54.12 10.76
C SER A 34 22.51 -53.45 10.73
N ASN A 35 22.04 -52.99 11.88
CA ASN A 35 21.02 -51.97 11.95
C ASN A 35 21.55 -50.70 11.25
N VAL A 36 21.35 -50.64 9.96
CA VAL A 36 21.37 -49.34 9.26
C VAL A 36 20.01 -48.72 9.58
N GLU A 37 19.96 -47.97 10.66
CA GLU A 37 18.92 -46.97 10.84
C GLU A 37 18.95 -46.09 9.57
N GLN A 38 18.04 -46.35 8.64
CA GLN A 38 17.69 -45.36 7.65
C GLN A 38 17.23 -44.12 8.46
N PRO A 39 17.82 -42.95 8.25
CA PRO A 39 17.28 -41.74 8.81
C PRO A 39 15.84 -41.64 8.27
N GLU A 40 14.86 -41.77 9.16
CA GLU A 40 13.51 -41.34 8.87
C GLU A 40 13.64 -39.89 8.40
N SER A 41 13.51 -39.71 7.11
CA SER A 41 13.29 -38.38 6.57
C SER A 41 11.97 -37.91 7.19
N SER A 42 12.07 -37.09 8.21
CA SER A 42 10.93 -36.35 8.72
C SER A 42 10.40 -35.51 7.56
N ASP A 43 9.41 -36.01 6.87
CA ASP A 43 8.69 -35.34 5.75
C ASP A 43 7.80 -34.20 6.29
N THR A 44 8.19 -33.57 7.38
CA THR A 44 7.54 -32.36 7.83
C THR A 44 8.04 -31.23 6.94
N PRO A 45 7.19 -30.63 6.10
CA PRO A 45 7.61 -29.52 5.24
C PRO A 45 8.20 -28.41 6.11
N SER A 46 9.34 -27.87 5.69
CA SER A 46 9.93 -26.73 6.38
C SER A 46 8.94 -25.56 6.42
N PRO A 47 8.79 -24.89 7.57
CA PRO A 47 7.83 -23.80 7.68
C PRO A 47 8.15 -22.68 6.70
N ILE A 48 7.12 -22.16 6.03
CA ILE A 48 7.25 -20.99 5.13
C ILE A 48 7.63 -19.78 5.99
N GLN A 49 8.67 -19.07 5.58
CA GLN A 49 9.19 -17.90 6.28
C GLN A 49 8.55 -16.63 5.73
N VAL A 50 7.79 -15.93 6.55
CA VAL A 50 7.16 -14.63 6.23
C VAL A 50 7.86 -13.54 7.01
N VAL A 51 8.24 -12.47 6.34
CA VAL A 51 8.75 -11.25 6.96
C VAL A 51 7.78 -10.12 6.68
N VAL A 52 7.40 -9.38 7.73
CA VAL A 52 6.59 -8.16 7.64
C VAL A 52 7.43 -6.96 8.09
N ILE A 53 7.48 -5.92 7.29
CA ILE A 53 8.28 -4.73 7.55
C ILE A 53 7.35 -3.58 7.91
N GLU A 54 7.60 -2.94 9.04
CA GLU A 54 6.92 -1.73 9.54
C GLU A 54 5.40 -1.91 9.73
N ASP A 55 4.94 -3.12 10.09
CA ASP A 55 3.53 -3.37 10.40
C ASP A 55 3.37 -4.60 11.30
N GLU A 56 3.63 -4.44 12.58
CA GLU A 56 3.48 -5.53 13.57
C GLU A 56 2.03 -6.02 13.70
N PRO A 57 1.01 -5.13 13.76
CA PRO A 57 -0.38 -5.59 13.83
C PRO A 57 -0.79 -6.47 12.65
N LEU A 58 -0.30 -6.15 11.43
CA LEU A 58 -0.52 -6.97 10.24
C LEU A 58 0.19 -8.34 10.36
N ALA A 59 1.41 -8.37 10.91
CA ALA A 59 2.14 -9.61 11.15
C ALA A 59 1.40 -10.52 12.12
N ASP A 60 0.84 -9.96 13.20
CA ASP A 60 0.04 -10.70 14.17
C ASP A 60 -1.27 -11.22 13.56
N ALA A 61 -1.92 -10.44 12.71
CA ALA A 61 -3.11 -10.86 11.99
C ALA A 61 -2.80 -12.04 11.04
N ILE A 62 -1.71 -11.95 10.26
CA ILE A 62 -1.27 -13.06 9.39
C ILE A 62 -1.04 -14.32 10.20
N ARG A 63 -0.32 -14.24 11.32
CA ARG A 63 -0.02 -15.38 12.19
C ARG A 63 -1.30 -16.01 12.73
N ARG A 64 -2.20 -15.21 13.27
CA ARG A 64 -3.46 -15.64 13.88
C ARG A 64 -4.38 -16.30 12.85
N GLU A 65 -4.61 -15.66 11.71
CA GLU A 65 -5.53 -16.17 10.70
C GLU A 65 -5.02 -17.46 10.04
N TRP A 66 -3.70 -17.56 9.82
CA TRP A 66 -3.12 -18.80 9.31
C TRP A 66 -3.26 -19.96 10.29
N GLN A 67 -2.92 -19.75 11.56
CA GLN A 67 -3.04 -20.78 12.61
C GLN A 67 -4.48 -21.25 12.81
N ALA A 68 -5.46 -20.39 12.56
CA ALA A 68 -6.88 -20.76 12.69
C ALA A 68 -7.38 -21.66 11.54
N GLN A 69 -6.71 -21.68 10.39
CA GLN A 69 -7.22 -22.31 9.16
C GLN A 69 -6.29 -23.34 8.53
N SER A 70 -5.03 -23.36 8.90
CA SER A 70 -4.03 -24.29 8.36
C SER A 70 -3.25 -24.98 9.46
N GLN A 71 -2.88 -26.25 9.19
CA GLN A 71 -1.97 -27.01 10.02
C GLN A 71 -0.52 -26.91 9.54
N ASP A 72 -0.31 -26.36 8.33
CA ASP A 72 1.02 -26.18 7.79
C ASP A 72 1.77 -25.10 8.57
N PRO A 73 3.01 -25.35 9.00
CA PRO A 73 3.75 -24.39 9.81
C PRO A 73 4.20 -23.18 8.98
N ILE A 74 3.94 -21.98 9.51
CA ILE A 74 4.58 -20.75 9.04
C ILE A 74 5.35 -20.10 10.18
N THR A 75 6.39 -19.36 9.83
CA THR A 75 7.10 -18.47 10.77
C THR A 75 6.91 -17.03 10.28
N VAL A 76 6.29 -16.18 11.10
CA VAL A 76 6.09 -14.77 10.78
C VAL A 76 6.99 -13.92 11.68
N LYS A 77 7.90 -13.16 11.09
CA LYS A 77 8.77 -12.19 11.77
C LYS A 77 8.37 -10.79 11.37
N SER A 78 8.39 -9.84 12.31
CA SER A 78 8.21 -8.41 12.01
C SER A 78 9.49 -7.63 12.30
N PHE A 79 9.68 -6.56 11.53
CA PHE A 79 10.73 -5.58 11.73
C PHE A 79 10.11 -4.19 11.77
N SER A 80 10.44 -3.40 12.77
CA SER A 80 9.95 -2.01 12.91
C SER A 80 10.54 -1.04 11.88
N ARG A 81 11.61 -1.44 11.18
CA ARG A 81 12.26 -0.71 10.08
C ARG A 81 12.84 -1.71 9.09
N LEU A 82 13.07 -1.26 7.86
CA LEU A 82 13.77 -2.08 6.86
C LEU A 82 15.15 -2.49 7.41
N PRO A 83 15.46 -3.80 7.48
CA PRO A 83 16.76 -4.27 7.91
C PRO A 83 17.88 -3.74 7.00
N THR A 84 18.92 -3.18 7.60
CA THR A 84 20.10 -2.66 6.87
C THR A 84 20.99 -3.78 6.35
N ASP A 85 20.92 -4.95 6.98
CA ASP A 85 21.66 -6.12 6.57
C ASP A 85 20.80 -7.01 5.63
N SER A 86 21.36 -7.38 4.48
CA SER A 86 20.69 -8.26 3.52
C SER A 86 20.55 -9.71 4.01
N THR A 87 21.14 -10.08 5.14
CA THR A 87 21.10 -11.45 5.66
C THR A 87 19.74 -11.76 6.29
N SER A 88 19.10 -10.74 6.87
CA SER A 88 17.76 -10.88 7.49
C SER A 88 16.67 -11.33 6.52
N LEU A 89 16.83 -11.05 5.22
CA LEU A 89 15.88 -11.45 4.17
C LEU A 89 16.31 -12.72 3.39
N ARG A 90 17.50 -13.30 3.68
CA ARG A 90 18.05 -14.44 2.90
C ARG A 90 17.30 -15.77 3.12
N GLN A 91 16.54 -15.88 4.17
CA GLN A 91 15.75 -17.09 4.50
C GLN A 91 14.26 -16.78 4.50
N THR A 92 13.85 -15.83 3.68
CA THR A 92 12.45 -15.40 3.60
C THR A 92 11.84 -15.94 2.32
N ASP A 93 10.62 -16.49 2.42
CA ASP A 93 9.85 -16.95 1.27
C ASP A 93 8.89 -15.86 0.79
N VAL A 94 8.18 -15.19 1.73
CA VAL A 94 7.27 -14.10 1.46
C VAL A 94 7.68 -12.88 2.27
N VAL A 95 7.79 -11.73 1.62
CA VAL A 95 8.06 -10.45 2.27
C VAL A 95 6.88 -9.50 2.08
N VAL A 96 6.40 -8.92 3.18
CA VAL A 96 5.37 -7.87 3.21
C VAL A 96 6.05 -6.57 3.62
N PHE A 97 5.88 -5.52 2.82
CA PHE A 97 6.66 -4.29 2.96
C PHE A 97 5.89 -3.05 2.49
N PRO A 98 6.24 -1.86 2.97
CA PRO A 98 5.73 -0.58 2.47
C PRO A 98 5.95 -0.41 0.96
N THR A 99 4.91 0.06 0.26
CA THR A 99 4.90 0.23 -1.21
C THR A 99 6.12 1.00 -1.73
N ARG A 100 6.64 1.94 -0.94
CA ARG A 100 7.81 2.76 -1.29
C ARG A 100 9.10 1.96 -1.52
N TYR A 101 9.22 0.74 -0.97
CA TYR A 101 10.41 -0.10 -1.15
C TYR A 101 10.38 -0.98 -2.40
N LEU A 102 9.29 -0.97 -3.19
CA LEU A 102 9.15 -1.86 -4.34
C LEU A 102 10.33 -1.75 -5.31
N GLY A 103 10.68 -0.55 -5.75
CA GLY A 103 11.78 -0.35 -6.70
C GLY A 103 13.14 -0.74 -6.11
N GLN A 104 13.38 -0.44 -4.83
CA GLN A 104 14.60 -0.86 -4.14
C GLN A 104 14.75 -2.39 -4.13
N PHE A 105 13.68 -3.11 -3.75
CA PHE A 105 13.71 -4.57 -3.69
C PHE A 105 13.89 -5.22 -5.05
N VAL A 106 13.27 -4.66 -6.09
CA VAL A 106 13.46 -5.14 -7.46
C VAL A 106 14.88 -4.93 -7.95
N GLN A 107 15.44 -3.73 -7.76
CA GLN A 107 16.80 -3.40 -8.20
C GLN A 107 17.87 -4.17 -7.44
N GLN A 108 17.69 -4.39 -6.15
CA GLN A 108 18.57 -5.22 -5.32
C GLN A 108 18.36 -6.72 -5.54
N LYS A 109 17.43 -7.10 -6.42
CA LYS A 109 17.10 -8.50 -6.74
C LYS A 109 16.69 -9.31 -5.48
N GLN A 110 16.01 -8.67 -4.55
CA GLN A 110 15.54 -9.32 -3.32
C GLN A 110 14.20 -10.02 -3.53
N ILE A 111 13.37 -9.51 -4.44
CA ILE A 111 12.10 -10.11 -4.85
C ILE A 111 12.13 -10.52 -6.33
N MET A 112 11.20 -11.33 -6.73
CA MET A 112 11.06 -11.79 -8.11
C MET A 112 9.67 -11.43 -8.67
N PRO A 113 9.52 -11.36 -10.00
CA PRO A 113 8.20 -11.27 -10.62
C PRO A 113 7.29 -12.39 -10.13
N LEU A 114 6.00 -12.10 -9.97
CA LEU A 114 5.03 -13.15 -9.66
C LEU A 114 5.01 -14.20 -10.80
N PRO A 115 5.04 -15.49 -10.47
CA PRO A 115 5.12 -16.55 -11.48
C PRO A 115 3.85 -16.63 -12.33
N GLU A 116 3.99 -17.10 -13.56
CA GLU A 116 2.85 -17.27 -14.49
C GLU A 116 1.78 -18.21 -13.94
N SER A 117 2.16 -19.20 -13.12
CA SER A 117 1.22 -20.12 -12.49
C SER A 117 0.13 -19.42 -11.67
N VAL A 118 0.41 -18.23 -11.12
CA VAL A 118 -0.54 -17.45 -10.32
C VAL A 118 -1.04 -16.18 -11.02
N THR A 119 -0.42 -15.76 -12.11
CA THR A 119 -0.81 -14.55 -12.87
C THR A 119 -1.56 -14.85 -14.18
N ASN A 120 -1.32 -16.03 -14.76
CA ASN A 120 -2.02 -16.46 -15.96
C ASN A 120 -3.45 -16.90 -15.62
N ARG A 121 -4.45 -16.14 -16.06
CA ARG A 121 -5.88 -16.36 -15.80
C ARG A 121 -6.42 -17.72 -16.23
N GLN A 122 -5.68 -18.48 -17.03
CA GLN A 122 -6.04 -19.84 -17.45
C GLN A 122 -5.69 -20.90 -16.38
N THR A 123 -4.87 -20.56 -15.40
CA THR A 123 -4.55 -21.47 -14.28
C THR A 123 -5.65 -21.44 -13.22
N THR A 124 -5.84 -22.54 -12.52
CA THR A 124 -6.84 -22.64 -11.43
C THR A 124 -6.56 -21.63 -10.33
N ALA A 125 -5.30 -21.49 -9.92
CA ALA A 125 -4.90 -20.55 -8.87
C ALA A 125 -5.20 -19.09 -9.23
N ALA A 126 -4.83 -18.65 -10.43
CA ALA A 126 -5.09 -17.29 -10.90
C ALA A 126 -6.60 -17.01 -11.12
N SER A 127 -7.32 -18.01 -11.63
CA SER A 127 -8.77 -17.93 -11.86
C SER A 127 -9.55 -17.81 -10.54
N SER A 128 -9.18 -18.60 -9.52
CA SER A 128 -9.84 -18.57 -8.20
C SER A 128 -9.48 -17.32 -7.38
N TYR A 129 -8.33 -16.70 -7.64
CA TYR A 129 -7.87 -15.50 -6.92
C TYR A 129 -8.67 -14.25 -7.27
N ASP A 130 -9.26 -14.20 -8.45
CA ASP A 130 -10.04 -13.06 -8.97
C ASP A 130 -9.22 -11.75 -8.99
N TRP A 131 -8.24 -11.70 -9.91
CA TRP A 131 -7.38 -10.53 -10.10
C TRP A 131 -8.16 -9.26 -10.47
N ASP A 132 -9.31 -9.38 -11.09
CA ASP A 132 -10.14 -8.24 -11.51
C ASP A 132 -10.91 -7.62 -10.34
N ASP A 133 -11.05 -8.34 -9.23
CA ASP A 133 -11.59 -7.83 -7.98
C ASP A 133 -10.63 -6.84 -7.27
N ILE A 134 -9.32 -6.84 -7.62
CA ILE A 134 -8.38 -5.84 -7.09
C ILE A 134 -8.64 -4.50 -7.75
N LEU A 135 -8.74 -3.45 -6.92
CA LEU A 135 -8.99 -2.08 -7.37
C LEU A 135 -7.98 -1.61 -8.43
N PRO A 136 -8.44 -0.88 -9.47
CA PRO A 136 -7.65 -0.61 -10.67
C PRO A 136 -6.30 0.07 -10.43
N LEU A 137 -6.23 1.13 -9.60
CA LEU A 137 -4.99 1.85 -9.35
C LEU A 137 -3.97 0.99 -8.58
N ASN A 138 -4.44 0.17 -7.62
CA ASN A 138 -3.57 -0.77 -6.92
C ASN A 138 -2.95 -1.77 -7.90
N ARG A 139 -3.78 -2.37 -8.77
CA ARG A 139 -3.36 -3.42 -9.70
C ARG A 139 -2.45 -2.90 -10.82
N ARG A 140 -2.74 -1.72 -11.37
CA ARG A 140 -2.02 -1.19 -12.53
C ARG A 140 -0.76 -0.43 -12.16
N GLU A 141 -0.79 0.29 -11.03
CA GLU A 141 0.25 1.26 -10.69
C GLU A 141 1.14 0.79 -9.52
N GLU A 142 0.54 0.38 -8.40
CA GLU A 142 1.30 0.17 -7.18
C GLU A 142 1.98 -1.20 -7.10
N MET A 143 1.35 -2.25 -7.65
CA MET A 143 1.86 -3.63 -7.62
C MET A 143 2.93 -3.92 -8.69
N ARG A 144 3.21 -2.94 -9.56
CA ARG A 144 4.08 -3.10 -10.73
C ARG A 144 5.35 -2.25 -10.63
N TRP A 145 6.37 -2.76 -11.29
CA TRP A 145 7.61 -2.04 -11.55
C TRP A 145 8.02 -2.29 -12.99
N ALA A 146 8.29 -1.23 -13.77
CA ALA A 146 8.58 -1.35 -15.21
C ALA A 146 7.56 -2.28 -15.94
N GLY A 147 6.26 -2.04 -15.71
CA GLY A 147 5.17 -2.82 -16.30
C GLY A 147 5.02 -4.27 -15.79
N THR A 148 6.02 -4.82 -15.09
CA THR A 148 6.00 -6.19 -14.57
C THR A 148 5.36 -6.27 -13.19
N LEU A 149 4.54 -7.30 -12.96
CA LEU A 149 3.86 -7.55 -11.69
C LEU A 149 4.81 -8.26 -10.71
N TYR A 150 5.17 -7.59 -9.61
CA TYR A 150 6.08 -8.12 -8.59
C TYR A 150 5.40 -8.46 -7.27
N ALA A 151 4.28 -7.82 -6.99
CA ALA A 151 3.68 -7.91 -5.67
C ALA A 151 2.15 -7.97 -5.73
N VAL A 152 1.54 -8.28 -4.60
CA VAL A 152 0.10 -8.23 -4.37
C VAL A 152 -0.18 -7.25 -3.23
N SER A 153 -1.25 -6.47 -3.33
CA SER A 153 -1.64 -5.49 -2.32
C SER A 153 -2.27 -6.16 -1.11
N PHE A 154 -1.92 -5.68 0.08
CA PHE A 154 -2.65 -5.87 1.34
C PHE A 154 -3.51 -4.66 1.68
N GLY A 155 -3.53 -3.66 0.84
CA GLY A 155 -4.20 -2.39 1.00
C GLY A 155 -3.23 -1.23 0.78
N SER A 156 -3.76 -0.14 0.25
CA SER A 156 -2.99 1.05 -0.04
C SER A 156 -3.83 2.28 0.29
N PRO A 157 -3.54 2.93 1.43
CA PRO A 157 -4.30 4.07 1.89
C PRO A 157 -4.17 5.27 0.94
N ARG A 158 -5.23 6.06 0.91
CA ARG A 158 -5.30 7.37 0.26
C ARG A 158 -5.67 8.40 1.29
N PHE A 159 -5.08 9.57 1.23
CA PHE A 159 -5.54 10.70 2.03
C PHE A 159 -6.93 11.14 1.59
N LEU A 160 -7.82 11.27 2.55
CA LEU A 160 -9.19 11.73 2.42
C LEU A 160 -9.44 12.84 3.42
N VAL A 161 -10.50 13.60 3.23
CA VAL A 161 -11.07 14.45 4.28
C VAL A 161 -12.04 13.61 5.10
N ILE A 162 -11.75 13.46 6.38
CA ILE A 162 -12.67 12.92 7.39
C ILE A 162 -13.24 14.12 8.15
N TYR A 163 -14.54 14.16 8.35
CA TYR A 163 -15.16 15.33 8.96
C TYR A 163 -16.39 15.01 9.80
N ARG A 164 -16.70 15.87 10.75
CA ARG A 164 -17.94 15.89 11.53
C ARG A 164 -19.06 16.47 10.66
N SER A 165 -19.82 15.59 10.01
CA SER A 165 -20.90 16.01 9.10
C SER A 165 -22.03 16.72 9.84
N ASP A 166 -22.35 16.32 11.07
CA ASP A 166 -23.30 16.97 11.94
C ASP A 166 -22.93 18.43 12.24
N LEU A 167 -21.64 18.72 12.52
CA LEU A 167 -21.18 20.08 12.80
C LEU A 167 -21.15 20.95 11.55
N LEU A 168 -20.66 20.42 10.42
CA LEU A 168 -20.69 21.17 9.15
C LEU A 168 -22.13 21.52 8.76
N GLU A 169 -23.07 20.56 8.87
CA GLU A 169 -24.49 20.81 8.58
C GLU A 169 -25.07 21.87 9.54
N GLN A 170 -24.80 21.76 10.85
CA GLN A 170 -25.24 22.73 11.84
C GLN A 170 -24.76 24.15 11.53
N TRP A 171 -23.55 24.29 11.00
CA TRP A 171 -22.95 25.60 10.67
C TRP A 171 -23.19 26.02 9.23
N ASN A 172 -24.01 25.26 8.48
CA ASN A 172 -24.30 25.48 7.06
C ASN A 172 -23.02 25.52 6.19
N LEU A 173 -22.07 24.68 6.50
CA LEU A 173 -20.84 24.46 5.76
C LEU A 173 -20.91 23.15 4.97
N SER A 174 -20.16 23.09 3.88
CA SER A 174 -19.98 21.85 3.08
C SER A 174 -18.55 21.37 3.19
N PRO A 175 -18.29 20.05 3.02
CA PRO A 175 -16.91 19.55 2.92
C PRO A 175 -16.20 20.21 1.73
N PRO A 176 -14.95 20.69 1.93
CA PRO A 176 -14.21 21.42 0.91
C PRO A 176 -13.84 20.51 -0.26
N THR A 177 -13.97 21.00 -1.47
CA THR A 177 -13.61 20.28 -2.71
C THR A 177 -12.32 20.80 -3.35
N THR A 178 -11.86 21.98 -2.94
CA THR A 178 -10.59 22.58 -3.36
C THR A 178 -9.78 23.01 -2.13
N TRP A 179 -8.46 23.16 -2.29
CA TRP A 179 -7.60 23.66 -1.22
C TRP A 179 -7.92 25.10 -0.83
N THR A 180 -8.44 25.91 -1.75
CA THR A 180 -8.95 27.24 -1.44
C THR A 180 -10.20 27.17 -0.55
N GLU A 181 -11.18 26.33 -0.92
CA GLU A 181 -12.35 26.08 -0.08
C GLU A 181 -11.97 25.49 1.29
N TYR A 182 -10.90 24.65 1.33
CA TYR A 182 -10.40 24.10 2.59
C TYR A 182 -9.97 25.20 3.56
N GLN A 183 -9.17 26.18 3.09
CA GLN A 183 -8.75 27.31 3.91
C GLN A 183 -9.94 28.17 4.37
N GLU A 184 -10.89 28.45 3.47
CA GLU A 184 -12.11 29.20 3.79
C GLU A 184 -12.96 28.45 4.84
N THR A 185 -13.09 27.14 4.70
CA THR A 185 -13.82 26.27 5.64
C THR A 185 -13.13 26.28 7.01
N LEU A 186 -11.79 26.19 7.07
CA LEU A 186 -11.05 26.28 8.34
C LEU A 186 -11.30 27.61 9.05
N GLN A 187 -11.29 28.71 8.32
CA GLN A 187 -11.57 30.04 8.87
C GLN A 187 -13.02 30.10 9.40
N ALA A 188 -13.99 29.63 8.65
CA ALA A 188 -15.38 29.59 9.08
C ALA A 188 -15.56 28.74 10.33
N ILE A 189 -15.01 27.52 10.39
CA ILE A 189 -15.08 26.64 11.56
C ILE A 189 -14.51 27.34 12.81
N ARG A 190 -13.39 28.04 12.70
CA ARG A 190 -12.78 28.76 13.82
C ARG A 190 -13.70 29.80 14.45
N THR A 191 -14.65 30.38 13.70
CA THR A 191 -15.62 31.33 14.27
C THR A 191 -16.69 30.66 15.13
N HIS A 192 -16.88 29.34 14.99
CA HIS A 192 -17.84 28.54 15.75
C HIS A 192 -17.22 27.84 16.97
N ILE A 193 -15.89 27.71 17.02
CA ILE A 193 -15.20 27.08 18.15
C ILE A 193 -14.98 28.11 19.25
N SER A 194 -15.40 27.78 20.48
CA SER A 194 -15.17 28.53 21.69
C SER A 194 -14.48 27.68 22.76
N GLU A 195 -14.08 28.25 23.86
CA GLU A 195 -13.50 27.52 25.00
C GLU A 195 -14.47 26.48 25.59
N GLU A 196 -15.78 26.72 25.47
CA GLU A 196 -16.83 25.83 25.96
C GLU A 196 -17.22 24.74 24.95
N SER A 197 -16.76 24.83 23.70
CA SER A 197 -17.06 23.84 22.67
C SER A 197 -16.46 22.49 23.03
N GLU A 198 -17.18 21.40 22.70
CA GLU A 198 -16.64 20.03 22.80
C GLU A 198 -15.44 19.85 21.84
N VAL A 199 -15.57 20.37 20.61
CA VAL A 199 -14.51 20.38 19.61
C VAL A 199 -13.56 21.54 19.86
N LYS A 200 -12.27 21.28 19.82
CA LYS A 200 -11.23 22.27 20.13
C LYS A 200 -10.48 22.79 18.90
N PHE A 201 -10.41 21.99 17.82
CA PHE A 201 -9.60 22.31 16.66
C PHE A 201 -10.42 22.22 15.36
N ALA A 202 -10.13 23.12 14.43
CA ALA A 202 -10.80 23.09 13.13
C ALA A 202 -10.36 21.88 12.29
N THR A 203 -9.08 21.51 12.40
CA THR A 203 -8.55 20.36 11.66
C THR A 203 -7.36 19.70 12.37
N ALA A 204 -7.03 18.49 11.92
CA ALA A 204 -5.77 17.82 12.18
C ALA A 204 -5.20 17.29 10.85
N GLU A 205 -3.89 17.40 10.65
CA GLU A 205 -3.18 16.81 9.51
C GLU A 205 -1.96 16.04 10.03
N PRO A 206 -1.57 14.90 9.42
CA PRO A 206 -0.48 14.09 9.91
C PRO A 206 0.87 14.74 9.54
N LEU A 207 1.52 15.34 10.53
CA LEU A 207 2.80 16.02 10.41
C LEU A 207 3.89 15.42 11.31
N ALA A 208 3.67 14.21 11.84
CA ALA A 208 4.71 13.44 12.52
C ALA A 208 5.92 13.20 11.59
N GLU A 209 7.03 12.79 12.19
CA GLU A 209 8.21 12.35 11.44
C GLU A 209 7.79 11.28 10.40
N ASP A 210 8.32 11.38 9.19
CA ASP A 210 7.98 10.59 8.02
C ASP A 210 6.60 10.89 7.38
N TRP A 211 5.74 11.70 8.00
CA TRP A 211 4.40 12.00 7.47
C TRP A 211 4.24 13.41 6.88
N ALA A 212 4.99 14.38 7.35
CA ALA A 212 4.88 15.75 6.87
C ALA A 212 5.19 15.88 5.37
N ALA A 213 6.20 15.18 4.85
CA ALA A 213 6.50 15.13 3.42
C ALA A 213 5.33 14.56 2.61
N ARG A 214 4.69 13.48 3.08
CA ARG A 214 3.56 12.84 2.40
C ARG A 214 2.32 13.73 2.37
N THR A 215 2.01 14.36 3.49
CA THR A 215 0.90 15.33 3.62
C THR A 215 1.10 16.53 2.69
N PHE A 216 2.31 17.07 2.66
CA PHE A 216 2.69 18.14 1.75
C PHE A 216 2.56 17.74 0.28
N LEU A 217 3.07 16.56 -0.12
CA LEU A 217 2.97 16.07 -1.50
C LEU A 217 1.52 15.78 -1.91
N ALA A 218 0.69 15.30 -1.00
CA ALA A 218 -0.73 15.10 -1.26
C ALA A 218 -1.45 16.43 -1.54
N ARG A 219 -1.09 17.50 -0.83
CA ARG A 219 -1.58 18.85 -1.08
C ARG A 219 -1.07 19.40 -2.42
N ALA A 220 0.21 19.23 -2.69
CA ALA A 220 0.85 19.73 -3.93
C ALA A 220 0.36 19.00 -5.19
N ALA A 221 -0.13 17.77 -5.08
CA ALA A 221 -0.49 16.93 -6.22
C ALA A 221 -1.48 17.62 -7.19
N ALA A 222 -2.52 18.27 -6.66
CA ALA A 222 -3.52 18.96 -7.47
C ALA A 222 -2.97 20.13 -8.27
N TYR A 223 -1.93 20.78 -7.77
CA TYR A 223 -1.24 21.91 -8.41
C TYR A 223 -0.15 21.47 -9.38
N ALA A 224 0.62 20.42 -9.03
CA ALA A 224 1.81 20.01 -9.76
C ALA A 224 1.51 19.02 -10.89
N ARG A 225 0.47 18.20 -10.79
CA ARG A 225 0.18 17.14 -11.77
C ARG A 225 -0.59 17.68 -12.98
N HIS A 226 0.12 18.21 -13.97
CA HIS A 226 -0.47 18.61 -15.25
C HIS A 226 -0.69 17.40 -16.18
N ALA A 227 -1.77 17.41 -16.98
CA ALA A 227 -2.13 16.29 -17.87
C ALA A 227 -1.03 15.94 -18.89
N ASN A 228 -0.28 16.93 -19.34
CA ASN A 228 0.78 16.78 -20.34
C ASN A 228 2.18 16.59 -19.73
N GLN A 229 2.28 16.35 -18.42
CA GLN A 229 3.54 16.12 -17.71
C GLN A 229 3.54 14.73 -17.10
N TYR A 230 4.48 13.88 -17.51
CA TYR A 230 4.65 12.54 -16.97
C TYR A 230 5.35 12.58 -15.60
N SER A 231 6.26 13.55 -15.44
CA SER A 231 7.12 13.69 -14.29
C SER A 231 6.78 14.94 -13.50
N THR A 232 6.74 14.84 -12.17
CA THR A 232 6.36 15.95 -11.28
C THR A 232 7.41 16.24 -10.21
N LEU A 233 8.18 15.25 -9.75
CA LEU A 233 9.16 15.42 -8.67
C LEU A 233 10.57 15.72 -9.21
N PHE A 234 10.90 15.17 -10.35
CA PHE A 234 12.19 15.42 -11.04
C PHE A 234 11.93 15.71 -12.51
N ASP A 235 12.77 16.49 -13.13
CA ASP A 235 12.83 16.56 -14.60
C ASP A 235 13.24 15.19 -15.15
N PHE A 236 12.47 14.68 -16.07
CA PHE A 236 12.68 13.34 -16.61
C PHE A 236 14.00 13.20 -17.38
N THR A 237 14.52 14.30 -17.94
CA THR A 237 15.70 14.28 -18.78
C THR A 237 16.99 14.44 -17.98
N SER A 238 16.99 15.36 -17.02
CA SER A 238 18.16 15.76 -16.25
C SER A 238 18.20 15.18 -14.83
N MET A 239 17.07 14.72 -14.29
CA MET A 239 16.88 14.39 -12.87
C MET A 239 17.03 15.62 -11.95
N GLU A 240 16.90 16.83 -12.48
CA GLU A 240 16.81 18.02 -11.66
C GLU A 240 15.52 17.99 -10.83
N PRO A 241 15.57 18.25 -9.52
CA PRO A 241 14.39 18.32 -8.68
C PRO A 241 13.44 19.44 -9.11
N LEU A 242 12.14 19.15 -9.12
CA LEU A 242 11.08 20.13 -9.40
C LEU A 242 10.36 20.57 -8.12
N ILE A 243 10.83 20.10 -6.96
CA ILE A 243 10.19 20.30 -5.66
C ILE A 243 10.14 21.77 -5.21
N ASN A 244 10.96 22.64 -5.78
CA ASN A 244 10.99 24.08 -5.50
C ASN A 244 10.27 24.92 -6.55
N THR A 245 9.50 24.30 -7.46
CA THR A 245 8.71 25.03 -8.45
C THR A 245 7.41 25.58 -7.83
N ALA A 246 6.78 26.54 -8.52
CA ALA A 246 5.63 27.29 -8.01
C ALA A 246 4.49 26.48 -7.39
N PRO A 247 4.09 25.29 -7.91
CA PRO A 247 3.03 24.49 -7.29
C PRO A 247 3.40 23.97 -5.90
N TYR A 248 4.66 23.63 -5.67
CA TYR A 248 5.13 23.14 -4.37
C TYR A 248 5.30 24.29 -3.37
N VAL A 249 5.81 25.42 -3.83
CA VAL A 249 5.91 26.64 -2.99
C VAL A 249 4.54 27.05 -2.48
N ARG A 250 3.53 27.07 -3.36
CA ARG A 250 2.15 27.36 -3.00
C ARG A 250 1.60 26.34 -1.99
N ALA A 251 1.80 25.06 -2.23
CA ALA A 251 1.31 24.02 -1.33
C ALA A 251 1.93 24.13 0.08
N LEU A 252 3.22 24.49 0.19
CA LEU A 252 3.88 24.70 1.47
C LEU A 252 3.35 25.94 2.18
N GLN A 253 3.14 27.03 1.47
CA GLN A 253 2.53 28.25 2.01
C GLN A 253 1.13 27.95 2.57
N GLU A 254 0.27 27.28 1.80
CA GLU A 254 -1.08 26.92 2.24
C GLU A 254 -1.06 25.95 3.45
N LEU A 255 -0.06 25.06 3.54
CA LEU A 255 0.11 24.20 4.71
C LEU A 255 0.53 25.00 5.97
N GLN A 256 1.43 25.97 5.82
CA GLN A 256 1.78 26.90 6.90
C GLN A 256 0.56 27.70 7.40
N GLU A 257 -0.27 28.20 6.48
CA GLU A 257 -1.50 28.93 6.82
C GLU A 257 -2.50 28.01 7.56
N ALA A 258 -2.70 26.76 7.07
CA ALA A 258 -3.60 25.79 7.67
C ALA A 258 -3.15 25.39 9.08
N TYR A 259 -1.84 25.34 9.35
CA TYR A 259 -1.30 24.95 10.65
C TYR A 259 -1.83 25.77 11.82
N SER A 260 -2.14 27.06 11.59
CA SER A 260 -2.73 27.92 12.62
C SER A 260 -4.14 27.48 13.10
N ALA A 261 -4.82 26.64 12.30
CA ALA A 261 -6.14 26.07 12.59
C ALA A 261 -6.08 24.60 13.04
N MET A 262 -4.89 24.00 13.03
CA MET A 262 -4.67 22.63 13.46
C MET A 262 -4.53 22.49 14.96
N THR A 263 -4.73 21.25 15.42
CA THR A 263 -4.28 20.86 16.76
C THR A 263 -2.75 20.99 16.84
N PRO A 264 -2.20 21.51 17.95
CA PRO A 264 -0.75 21.60 18.15
C PRO A 264 -0.07 20.22 18.15
N TYR A 265 -0.85 19.14 18.35
CA TYR A 265 -0.36 17.76 18.30
C TYR A 265 -0.15 17.23 16.87
N SER A 266 -0.61 17.95 15.82
CA SER A 266 -0.44 17.51 14.40
C SER A 266 1.00 17.12 14.07
N LEU A 267 2.00 17.80 14.67
CA LEU A 267 3.43 17.48 14.47
C LEU A 267 3.89 16.14 15.07
N THR A 268 3.04 15.48 15.83
CA THR A 268 3.31 14.16 16.42
C THR A 268 2.27 13.13 16.01
N MET A 269 1.29 13.53 15.17
CA MET A 269 0.22 12.65 14.73
C MET A 269 0.55 11.97 13.43
N GLU A 270 0.32 10.67 13.41
CA GLU A 270 0.23 9.84 12.21
C GLU A 270 -1.23 9.81 11.71
N PRO A 271 -1.50 9.33 10.48
CA PRO A 271 -2.84 9.35 9.90
C PRO A 271 -3.93 8.68 10.76
N HIS A 272 -3.62 7.56 11.42
CA HIS A 272 -4.59 6.89 12.29
C HIS A 272 -4.97 7.76 13.50
N GLN A 273 -4.01 8.49 14.08
CA GLN A 273 -4.26 9.41 15.21
C GLN A 273 -5.06 10.65 14.78
N VAL A 274 -4.81 11.13 13.53
CA VAL A 274 -5.63 12.21 12.94
C VAL A 274 -7.08 11.75 12.77
N ALA A 275 -7.30 10.55 12.22
CA ALA A 275 -8.63 9.97 12.10
C ALA A 275 -9.31 9.85 13.48
N GLU A 276 -8.60 9.33 14.47
CA GLU A 276 -9.11 9.23 15.84
C GLU A 276 -9.46 10.58 16.46
N SER A 277 -8.69 11.64 16.23
CA SER A 277 -8.98 12.99 16.73
C SER A 277 -10.33 13.51 16.22
N VAL A 278 -10.68 13.22 14.95
CA VAL A 278 -12.00 13.56 14.41
C VAL A 278 -13.08 12.67 15.00
N PHE A 279 -12.84 11.37 15.10
CA PHE A 279 -13.81 10.40 15.62
C PHE A 279 -14.14 10.66 17.10
N LYS A 280 -13.15 11.04 17.90
CA LYS A 280 -13.31 11.42 19.32
C LYS A 280 -13.91 12.82 19.51
N GLY A 281 -14.09 13.59 18.43
CA GLY A 281 -14.66 14.94 18.48
C GLY A 281 -13.68 16.01 18.94
N GLU A 282 -12.38 15.78 18.89
CA GLU A 282 -11.35 16.78 19.22
C GLU A 282 -11.15 17.78 18.07
N SER A 283 -11.22 17.28 16.83
CA SER A 283 -11.10 18.05 15.59
C SER A 283 -12.38 17.94 14.76
N VAL A 284 -12.75 19.02 14.05
CA VAL A 284 -13.89 19.02 13.12
C VAL A 284 -13.59 18.28 11.85
N MET A 285 -12.39 18.44 11.30
CA MET A 285 -11.92 17.78 10.09
C MET A 285 -10.53 17.16 10.30
N GLY A 286 -10.13 16.27 9.39
CA GLY A 286 -8.79 15.73 9.34
C GLY A 286 -8.43 15.20 7.95
N ILE A 287 -7.15 15.24 7.61
CA ILE A 287 -6.60 14.62 6.40
C ILE A 287 -6.01 13.27 6.78
N ALA A 288 -6.73 12.19 6.51
CA ALA A 288 -6.35 10.84 6.92
C ALA A 288 -7.11 9.79 6.12
N TRP A 289 -7.07 8.56 6.55
CA TRP A 289 -7.94 7.45 6.12
C TRP A 289 -8.52 6.76 7.35
N PRO A 290 -9.69 6.13 7.25
CA PRO A 290 -10.25 5.38 8.37
C PRO A 290 -9.40 4.15 8.66
N CYS A 291 -9.19 3.90 9.95
CA CYS A 291 -8.63 2.65 10.46
C CYS A 291 -9.67 2.06 11.42
N PRO A 292 -9.97 0.75 11.34
CA PRO A 292 -10.76 0.10 12.36
C PRO A 292 -10.05 0.20 13.71
N SER A 293 -10.73 0.75 14.69
CA SER A 293 -10.20 0.89 16.06
C SER A 293 -11.35 0.89 17.05
N ASP A 294 -11.08 0.46 18.27
CA ASP A 294 -12.03 0.54 19.39
C ASP A 294 -12.04 1.96 19.96
N ILE A 295 -12.79 2.84 19.32
CA ILE A 295 -12.94 4.22 19.74
C ILE A 295 -14.37 4.49 20.20
N THR A 296 -14.51 5.38 21.16
CA THR A 296 -15.81 5.93 21.55
C THR A 296 -16.02 7.27 20.87
N THR A 297 -17.02 7.35 20.00
CA THR A 297 -17.45 8.60 19.40
C THR A 297 -18.37 9.38 20.35
N PRO A 298 -18.41 10.74 20.29
CA PRO A 298 -19.40 11.51 21.02
C PRO A 298 -20.83 11.10 20.65
N GLN A 299 -21.74 11.20 21.61
CA GLN A 299 -23.15 10.87 21.38
C GLN A 299 -23.71 11.77 20.25
N ASN A 300 -24.37 11.15 19.28
CA ASN A 300 -24.91 11.81 18.08
C ASN A 300 -23.88 12.39 17.10
N ALA A 301 -22.58 12.08 17.25
CA ALA A 301 -21.59 12.45 16.25
C ALA A 301 -21.85 11.72 14.93
N ALA A 302 -21.94 12.47 13.85
CA ALA A 302 -21.99 11.92 12.50
C ALA A 302 -20.68 12.24 11.77
N ILE A 303 -20.09 11.20 11.18
CA ILE A 303 -18.84 11.32 10.42
C ILE A 303 -19.13 11.22 8.93
N GLY A 304 -18.49 12.09 8.15
CA GLY A 304 -18.49 12.05 6.71
C GLY A 304 -17.09 11.85 6.14
N PHE A 305 -17.04 11.38 4.90
CA PHE A 305 -15.82 11.21 4.12
C PHE A 305 -15.93 11.96 2.80
N ALA A 306 -14.87 12.65 2.41
CA ALA A 306 -14.76 13.31 1.12
C ALA A 306 -13.37 13.08 0.51
N ARG A 307 -13.25 13.24 -0.81
CA ARG A 307 -11.95 13.21 -1.47
C ARG A 307 -11.04 14.28 -0.91
N ILE A 308 -9.72 14.03 -0.97
CA ILE A 308 -8.76 15.09 -0.69
C ILE A 308 -9.05 16.32 -1.57
N PRO A 309 -8.94 17.55 -1.05
CA PRO A 309 -9.23 18.74 -1.84
C PRO A 309 -8.41 18.80 -3.13
N GLY A 310 -9.05 19.23 -4.20
CA GLY A 310 -8.46 19.42 -5.50
C GLY A 310 -8.05 20.86 -5.77
N SER A 311 -7.91 21.21 -7.06
CA SER A 311 -7.63 22.56 -7.50
C SER A 311 -8.30 22.85 -8.85
N GLU A 312 -8.74 24.09 -9.06
CA GLU A 312 -9.13 24.62 -10.35
C GLU A 312 -7.91 25.13 -11.16
N GLN A 313 -6.76 25.19 -10.52
CA GLN A 313 -5.49 25.67 -11.11
C GLN A 313 -4.47 24.53 -11.15
N VAL A 314 -3.68 24.50 -12.21
CA VAL A 314 -2.55 23.58 -12.35
C VAL A 314 -1.39 24.30 -12.98
N TYR A 315 -0.18 23.98 -12.53
CA TYR A 315 1.03 24.57 -13.07
C TYR A 315 1.59 23.75 -14.22
N ARG A 316 1.93 24.44 -15.32
CA ARG A 316 2.59 23.85 -16.47
C ARG A 316 4.07 24.20 -16.44
N ASN A 317 4.92 23.26 -16.01
CA ASN A 317 6.34 23.49 -15.84
C ASN A 317 7.04 23.91 -17.15
N SER A 318 6.65 23.31 -18.30
CA SER A 318 7.28 23.62 -19.59
C SER A 318 7.06 25.07 -20.07
N GLU A 319 6.06 25.74 -19.55
CA GLU A 319 5.69 27.11 -19.90
C GLU A 319 5.76 28.06 -18.68
N GLU A 320 6.17 27.55 -17.53
CA GLU A 320 6.30 28.25 -16.26
C GLU A 320 5.07 29.10 -15.90
N ARG A 321 3.87 28.58 -16.18
CA ARG A 321 2.62 29.30 -15.98
C ARG A 321 1.53 28.48 -15.33
N TRP A 322 0.64 29.17 -14.64
CA TRP A 322 -0.60 28.62 -14.13
C TRP A 322 -1.67 28.55 -15.23
N GLU A 323 -2.37 27.41 -15.29
CA GLU A 323 -3.58 27.22 -16.08
C GLU A 323 -4.77 27.11 -15.13
N THR A 324 -5.81 27.89 -15.39
CA THR A 324 -7.05 27.90 -14.59
C THR A 324 -8.19 27.31 -15.40
N LYS A 325 -8.94 26.39 -14.79
CA LYS A 325 -10.17 25.81 -15.34
C LYS A 325 -11.25 25.84 -14.26
N PRO A 326 -11.97 26.93 -14.09
CA PRO A 326 -12.85 27.16 -12.94
C PRO A 326 -13.97 26.12 -12.75
N GLU A 327 -14.35 25.41 -13.82
CA GLU A 327 -15.40 24.39 -13.75
C GLU A 327 -14.84 22.97 -13.52
N VAL A 328 -13.52 22.82 -13.45
CA VAL A 328 -12.84 21.52 -13.33
C VAL A 328 -12.09 21.44 -12.01
N ARG A 329 -12.69 20.81 -11.03
CA ARG A 329 -12.03 20.50 -9.76
C ARG A 329 -11.17 19.26 -9.96
N ARG A 330 -9.87 19.45 -9.92
CA ARG A 330 -8.87 18.40 -10.18
C ARG A 330 -8.44 17.75 -8.87
N HIS A 331 -9.06 16.63 -8.55
CA HIS A 331 -8.63 15.80 -7.44
C HIS A 331 -7.56 14.84 -7.95
N ILE A 332 -6.36 14.95 -7.43
CA ILE A 332 -5.21 14.12 -7.81
C ILE A 332 -4.81 13.28 -6.60
N PRO A 333 -5.10 11.98 -6.59
CA PRO A 333 -4.69 11.13 -5.47
C PRO A 333 -3.17 10.96 -5.44
N LEU A 334 -2.61 10.94 -4.24
CA LEU A 334 -1.25 10.51 -3.99
C LEU A 334 -1.23 8.99 -3.83
N LEU A 335 -0.48 8.30 -4.70
CA LEU A 335 -0.32 6.84 -4.65
C LEU A 335 0.95 6.44 -3.91
N ALA A 336 1.00 5.18 -3.48
CA ALA A 336 2.12 4.60 -2.75
C ALA A 336 2.49 5.36 -1.47
N VAL A 337 1.49 5.94 -0.80
CA VAL A 337 1.68 6.76 0.40
C VAL A 337 2.38 5.97 1.49
N ASP A 338 1.84 4.82 1.87
CA ASP A 338 2.47 3.86 2.78
C ASP A 338 1.72 2.51 2.82
N GLY A 339 1.09 2.10 1.72
CA GLY A 339 0.40 0.81 1.62
C GLY A 339 1.33 -0.38 1.80
N ARG A 340 0.75 -1.56 2.01
CA ARG A 340 1.51 -2.80 2.16
C ARG A 340 1.40 -3.67 0.91
N LEU A 341 2.55 -4.11 0.43
CA LEU A 341 2.69 -5.06 -0.66
C LEU A 341 3.30 -6.36 -0.16
N GLY A 342 2.82 -7.48 -0.64
CA GLY A 342 3.43 -8.77 -0.42
C GLY A 342 4.09 -9.27 -1.70
N ALA A 343 5.31 -9.79 -1.61
CA ALA A 343 6.04 -10.32 -2.75
C ALA A 343 6.75 -11.62 -2.40
N ILE A 344 7.09 -12.39 -3.43
CA ILE A 344 7.89 -13.62 -3.29
C ILE A 344 9.36 -13.22 -3.27
N SER A 345 10.06 -13.65 -2.22
CA SER A 345 11.50 -13.46 -2.12
C SER A 345 12.23 -14.28 -3.18
N ARG A 346 13.30 -13.74 -3.73
CA ARG A 346 14.20 -14.51 -4.62
C ARG A 346 14.90 -15.66 -3.89
N ALA A 347 14.96 -15.62 -2.57
CA ALA A 347 15.54 -16.66 -1.72
C ALA A 347 14.54 -17.76 -1.32
N ALA A 348 13.29 -17.69 -1.79
CA ALA A 348 12.25 -18.65 -1.43
C ALA A 348 12.65 -20.09 -1.78
N GLY A 349 12.55 -20.95 -0.77
CA GLY A 349 12.89 -22.37 -0.92
C GLY A 349 11.85 -23.17 -1.67
N ASN A 350 10.57 -22.77 -1.59
CA ASN A 350 9.45 -23.33 -2.32
C ASN A 350 8.59 -22.22 -2.92
N LEU A 351 8.78 -21.96 -4.21
CA LEU A 351 8.10 -20.88 -4.93
C LEU A 351 6.59 -21.09 -5.01
N GLU A 352 6.14 -22.32 -5.19
CA GLU A 352 4.72 -22.64 -5.30
C GLU A 352 4.01 -22.43 -3.95
N ALA A 353 4.59 -22.91 -2.86
CA ALA A 353 4.05 -22.72 -1.53
C ALA A 353 4.03 -21.24 -1.14
N ALA A 354 5.11 -20.48 -1.43
CA ALA A 354 5.17 -19.04 -1.19
C ALA A 354 4.10 -18.27 -2.00
N ALA A 355 3.91 -18.63 -3.28
CA ALA A 355 2.90 -18.01 -4.13
C ALA A 355 1.48 -18.32 -3.65
N ASN A 356 1.20 -19.57 -3.29
CA ASN A 356 -0.10 -19.98 -2.79
C ASN A 356 -0.42 -19.31 -1.45
N LEU A 357 0.55 -19.22 -0.53
CA LEU A 357 0.39 -18.47 0.72
C LEU A 357 0.09 -17.00 0.45
N LEU A 358 0.85 -16.34 -0.42
CA LEU A 358 0.65 -14.93 -0.74
C LEU A 358 -0.76 -14.67 -1.30
N LEU A 359 -1.22 -15.50 -2.25
CA LEU A 359 -2.56 -15.38 -2.82
C LEU A 359 -3.65 -15.66 -1.76
N TRP A 360 -3.43 -16.62 -0.87
CA TRP A 360 -4.36 -16.90 0.21
C TRP A 360 -4.48 -15.73 1.19
N LEU A 361 -3.35 -15.16 1.66
CA LEU A 361 -3.32 -14.02 2.57
C LEU A 361 -4.08 -12.80 2.04
N THR A 362 -4.04 -12.61 0.73
CA THR A 362 -4.65 -11.47 0.04
C THR A 362 -5.93 -11.81 -0.71
N SER A 363 -6.45 -13.04 -0.54
CA SER A 363 -7.68 -13.50 -1.16
C SER A 363 -8.90 -12.71 -0.69
N LYS A 364 -9.99 -12.82 -1.44
CA LYS A 364 -11.25 -12.16 -1.14
C LYS A 364 -11.76 -12.48 0.27
N ASP A 365 -11.61 -13.73 0.70
CA ASP A 365 -12.14 -14.22 1.98
C ASP A 365 -11.24 -13.87 3.17
N GLN A 366 -9.91 -13.84 2.96
CA GLN A 366 -8.94 -13.63 4.04
C GLN A 366 -8.51 -12.19 4.20
N SER A 367 -8.44 -11.44 3.11
CA SER A 367 -7.88 -10.09 3.14
C SER A 367 -8.63 -9.13 4.09
N ALA A 368 -9.95 -9.24 4.21
CA ALA A 368 -10.70 -8.42 5.16
C ALA A 368 -10.39 -8.77 6.62
N ARG A 369 -10.02 -10.04 6.93
CA ARG A 369 -9.64 -10.46 8.28
C ARG A 369 -8.21 -10.09 8.64
N ILE A 370 -7.35 -9.94 7.64
CA ILE A 370 -5.93 -9.66 7.81
C ILE A 370 -5.67 -8.16 7.72
N SER A 371 -6.08 -7.55 6.62
CA SER A 371 -5.71 -6.15 6.32
C SER A 371 -6.44 -5.12 7.18
N THR A 372 -7.57 -5.43 7.80
CA THR A 372 -8.25 -4.52 8.73
C THR A 372 -7.49 -4.29 10.04
N HIS A 373 -6.46 -5.07 10.32
CA HIS A 373 -5.65 -4.91 11.53
C HIS A 373 -4.40 -4.03 11.34
N GLY A 374 -3.98 -3.77 10.09
CA GLY A 374 -2.87 -2.88 9.81
C GLY A 374 -3.29 -1.41 9.83
N TYR A 375 -2.44 -0.52 10.32
CA TYR A 375 -2.69 0.92 10.26
C TYR A 375 -2.49 1.52 8.87
N HIS A 376 -1.72 0.82 8.03
CA HIS A 376 -1.31 1.24 6.68
C HIS A 376 -1.99 0.44 5.58
N THR A 377 -3.11 -0.18 5.91
CA THR A 377 -3.90 -0.98 4.99
C THR A 377 -5.33 -0.46 4.93
N THR A 378 -5.90 -0.46 3.75
CA THR A 378 -7.28 -0.04 3.49
C THR A 378 -7.93 -1.04 2.53
N LEU A 379 -9.21 -0.92 2.29
CA LEU A 379 -9.87 -1.75 1.30
C LEU A 379 -9.19 -1.61 -0.09
N PHE A 380 -9.00 -2.73 -0.76
CA PHE A 380 -8.30 -2.80 -2.05
C PHE A 380 -8.95 -3.72 -3.08
N ARG A 381 -10.16 -4.21 -2.76
CA ARG A 381 -10.96 -5.07 -3.62
C ARG A 381 -12.36 -4.50 -3.85
N GLU A 382 -12.92 -4.70 -5.02
CA GLU A 382 -14.31 -4.34 -5.35
C GLU A 382 -15.31 -5.04 -4.43
N SER A 383 -15.05 -6.29 -4.06
CA SER A 383 -15.88 -7.02 -3.11
C SER A 383 -15.88 -6.39 -1.71
N GLN A 384 -14.77 -5.81 -1.28
CA GLN A 384 -14.65 -5.08 -0.01
C GLN A 384 -15.38 -3.73 -0.10
N ARG A 385 -15.28 -3.02 -1.23
CA ARG A 385 -16.01 -1.79 -1.48
C ARG A 385 -17.53 -1.99 -1.42
N LYS A 386 -18.02 -3.16 -1.83
CA LYS A 386 -19.44 -3.55 -1.72
C LYS A 386 -19.86 -3.92 -0.29
N ASN A 387 -18.91 -4.21 0.58
CA ASN A 387 -19.13 -4.49 2.01
C ASN A 387 -18.08 -3.75 2.86
N PRO A 388 -18.15 -2.42 2.97
CA PRO A 388 -17.09 -1.59 3.53
C PRO A 388 -17.10 -1.52 5.06
N ALA A 389 -18.13 -2.01 5.74
CA ALA A 389 -18.26 -1.88 7.20
C ALA A 389 -17.04 -2.36 8.02
N PRO A 390 -16.33 -3.45 7.65
CA PRO A 390 -15.15 -3.89 8.38
C PRO A 390 -13.95 -2.91 8.32
N TRP A 391 -14.01 -1.89 7.45
CA TRP A 391 -12.90 -0.97 7.17
C TRP A 391 -13.04 0.39 7.87
N VAL A 392 -14.07 0.53 8.67
CA VAL A 392 -14.31 1.69 9.54
C VAL A 392 -14.58 1.20 10.96
N PRO A 393 -14.41 2.04 11.99
CA PRO A 393 -14.85 1.69 13.34
C PRO A 393 -16.31 1.25 13.35
N PRO A 394 -16.70 0.26 14.17
CA PRO A 394 -18.07 -0.26 14.23
C PRO A 394 -19.13 0.84 14.48
N GLU A 395 -18.82 1.85 15.27
CA GLU A 395 -19.69 2.99 15.58
C GLU A 395 -19.97 3.84 14.33
N LEU A 396 -19.10 3.77 13.33
CA LEU A 396 -19.18 4.53 12.07
C LEU A 396 -19.71 3.70 10.90
N ALA A 397 -20.26 2.52 11.14
CA ALA A 397 -20.76 1.63 10.09
C ALA A 397 -21.78 2.31 9.15
N ALA A 398 -22.56 3.29 9.64
CA ALA A 398 -23.46 4.08 8.81
C ALA A 398 -22.75 4.93 7.74
N ALA A 399 -21.52 5.37 8.00
CA ALA A 399 -20.71 6.16 7.08
C ALA A 399 -19.85 5.30 6.13
N ALA A 400 -19.79 3.98 6.34
CA ALA A 400 -18.93 3.08 5.57
C ALA A 400 -19.22 3.13 4.07
N GLN A 401 -20.48 3.26 3.66
CA GLN A 401 -20.84 3.35 2.24
C GLN A 401 -20.34 4.65 1.61
N GLN A 402 -20.38 5.77 2.33
CA GLN A 402 -19.80 7.03 1.84
C GLN A 402 -18.28 6.90 1.65
N TYR A 403 -17.58 6.27 2.61
CA TYR A 403 -16.16 5.94 2.44
C TYR A 403 -15.89 5.11 1.17
N ALA A 404 -16.68 4.05 0.95
CA ALA A 404 -16.54 3.22 -0.25
C ALA A 404 -16.79 3.99 -1.55
N ASN A 405 -17.73 4.93 -1.56
CA ASN A 405 -18.01 5.79 -2.73
C ASN A 405 -16.83 6.72 -3.01
N VAL A 406 -16.23 7.32 -1.97
CA VAL A 406 -15.03 8.15 -2.12
C VAL A 406 -13.86 7.34 -2.69
N VAL A 407 -13.66 6.11 -2.22
CA VAL A 407 -12.64 5.21 -2.78
C VAL A 407 -12.93 4.90 -4.26
N GLU A 408 -14.18 4.68 -4.65
CA GLU A 408 -14.56 4.47 -6.06
C GLU A 408 -14.18 5.67 -6.93
N GLU A 409 -14.51 6.88 -6.49
CA GLU A 409 -14.15 8.11 -7.18
C GLU A 409 -12.63 8.28 -7.32
N GLU A 410 -11.86 7.97 -6.27
CA GLU A 410 -10.39 7.97 -6.31
C GLU A 410 -9.86 6.96 -7.34
N GLN A 411 -10.41 5.75 -7.37
CA GLN A 411 -10.01 4.70 -8.32
C GLN A 411 -10.35 5.03 -9.78
N ALA A 412 -11.33 5.89 -10.03
CA ALA A 412 -11.69 6.38 -11.35
C ALA A 412 -10.74 7.49 -11.87
N SER A 413 -9.82 7.98 -11.04
CA SER A 413 -8.88 9.02 -11.42
C SER A 413 -7.99 8.56 -12.58
N THR A 414 -7.86 9.42 -13.59
CA THR A 414 -6.99 9.21 -14.76
C THR A 414 -5.62 9.83 -14.57
N GLN A 415 -5.43 10.58 -13.51
CA GLN A 415 -4.18 11.24 -13.14
C GLN A 415 -3.94 11.04 -11.65
N TRP A 416 -2.70 10.82 -11.29
CA TRP A 416 -2.22 10.65 -9.92
C TRP A 416 -0.81 11.17 -9.79
N LEU A 417 -0.39 11.44 -8.56
CA LEU A 417 1.01 11.63 -8.21
C LEU A 417 1.47 10.36 -7.50
N MET A 418 2.61 9.81 -7.93
CA MET A 418 3.23 8.65 -7.29
C MET A 418 4.30 9.12 -6.30
N MET A 419 4.27 8.63 -5.06
CA MET A 419 5.42 8.74 -4.15
C MET A 419 6.64 8.09 -4.81
N PRO A 420 7.84 8.66 -4.71
CA PRO A 420 9.02 8.08 -5.35
C PRO A 420 9.34 6.72 -4.73
N ARG A 421 9.47 5.69 -5.58
CA ARG A 421 9.86 4.32 -5.17
C ARG A 421 11.26 3.95 -5.66
N ILE A 422 12.07 4.96 -5.96
CA ILE A 422 13.44 4.83 -6.47
C ILE A 422 14.46 4.58 -5.34
N PRO A 423 15.66 4.05 -5.63
CA PRO A 423 16.70 3.91 -4.63
C PRO A 423 17.03 5.19 -3.91
N GLY A 424 17.19 5.12 -2.60
CA GLY A 424 17.47 6.29 -1.77
C GLY A 424 16.24 7.14 -1.46
N GLN A 425 15.03 6.68 -1.78
CA GLN A 425 13.79 7.40 -1.54
C GLN A 425 13.65 7.86 -0.07
N ASP A 426 14.10 7.07 0.91
CA ASP A 426 14.07 7.46 2.32
C ASP A 426 14.91 8.73 2.58
N ARG A 427 16.04 8.89 1.88
CA ARG A 427 16.90 10.07 2.00
C ARG A 427 16.24 11.33 1.41
N TYR A 428 15.61 11.19 0.24
CA TYR A 428 14.85 12.28 -0.38
C TYR A 428 13.70 12.72 0.50
N LEU A 429 12.90 11.77 0.97
CA LEU A 429 11.73 12.04 1.80
C LEU A 429 12.09 12.60 3.17
N LYS A 430 13.15 12.11 3.81
CA LYS A 430 13.61 12.64 5.11
C LYS A 430 13.97 14.12 5.04
N ILE A 431 14.71 14.52 4.00
CA ILE A 431 15.07 15.94 3.82
C ILE A 431 13.83 16.80 3.59
N LEU A 432 12.89 16.33 2.77
CA LEU A 432 11.63 17.04 2.54
C LEU A 432 10.79 17.12 3.82
N ASP A 433 10.72 16.02 4.58
CA ASP A 433 9.97 15.94 5.83
C ASP A 433 10.47 16.95 6.86
N ASP A 434 11.79 16.99 7.07
CA ASP A 434 12.42 17.93 8.00
C ASP A 434 12.20 19.38 7.56
N ALA A 435 12.29 19.68 6.26
CA ALA A 435 12.06 21.01 5.73
C ALA A 435 10.59 21.45 5.91
N VAL A 436 9.62 20.58 5.60
CA VAL A 436 8.19 20.87 5.76
C VAL A 436 7.86 21.11 7.23
N ARG A 437 8.31 20.22 8.15
CA ARG A 437 8.07 20.38 9.59
C ARG A 437 8.67 21.66 10.14
N THR A 438 9.90 22.00 9.70
CA THR A 438 10.57 23.23 10.11
C THR A 438 9.82 24.47 9.59
N ALA A 439 9.40 24.45 8.34
CA ALA A 439 8.67 25.56 7.73
C ALA A 439 7.30 25.79 8.40
N VAL A 440 6.60 24.72 8.73
CA VAL A 440 5.30 24.79 9.40
C VAL A 440 5.44 25.34 10.84
N LEU A 441 6.46 24.90 11.58
CA LEU A 441 6.75 25.44 12.94
C LEU A 441 7.21 26.88 12.91
N GLY A 442 7.97 27.24 11.92
CA GLY A 442 8.70 28.51 11.85
C GLY A 442 7.87 29.73 11.42
N ASN A 443 6.58 29.61 11.15
CA ASN A 443 5.55 30.60 10.77
C ASN A 443 6.01 31.83 9.91
N GLN A 444 7.30 32.01 9.64
CA GLN A 444 7.93 33.11 8.89
C GLN A 444 9.05 32.60 7.94
N GLN A 445 9.28 31.28 7.88
CA GLN A 445 10.28 30.78 6.96
C GLN A 445 9.74 30.83 5.53
N ASP A 446 10.51 31.45 4.64
CA ASP A 446 10.13 31.57 3.23
C ASP A 446 10.00 30.17 2.60
N PRO A 447 8.80 29.79 2.11
CA PRO A 447 8.58 28.50 1.45
C PRO A 447 9.51 28.25 0.27
N GLN A 448 9.80 29.26 -0.53
CA GLN A 448 10.72 29.15 -1.66
C GLN A 448 12.13 28.78 -1.19
N GLN A 449 12.66 29.52 -0.22
CA GLN A 449 14.00 29.26 0.32
C GLN A 449 14.10 27.86 0.95
N SER A 450 13.06 27.41 1.67
CA SER A 450 13.02 26.08 2.25
C SER A 450 13.10 24.98 1.19
N LEU A 451 12.33 25.13 0.10
CA LEU A 451 12.29 24.14 -0.98
C LEU A 451 13.49 24.22 -1.92
N ASP A 452 14.15 25.37 -2.05
CA ASP A 452 15.44 25.49 -2.76
C ASP A 452 16.53 24.67 -2.07
N GLN A 453 16.58 24.70 -0.73
CA GLN A 453 17.50 23.86 0.05
C GLN A 453 17.21 22.36 -0.13
N VAL A 454 15.93 21.97 -0.17
CA VAL A 454 15.52 20.59 -0.47
C VAL A 454 15.98 20.19 -1.86
N ALA A 455 15.77 21.03 -2.88
CA ALA A 455 16.16 20.76 -4.25
C ALA A 455 17.69 20.58 -4.39
N GLU A 456 18.48 21.42 -3.72
CA GLU A 456 19.94 21.29 -3.69
C GLU A 456 20.36 19.95 -3.07
N ALA A 457 19.79 19.60 -1.91
CA ALA A 457 20.09 18.35 -1.23
C ALA A 457 19.64 17.11 -2.06
N TRP A 458 18.49 17.19 -2.73
CA TRP A 458 18.03 16.12 -3.64
C TRP A 458 18.97 15.96 -4.83
N SER A 459 19.45 17.05 -5.41
CA SER A 459 20.44 17.02 -6.49
C SER A 459 21.73 16.34 -6.05
N GLN A 460 22.17 16.58 -4.80
CA GLN A 460 23.34 15.94 -4.24
C GLN A 460 23.14 14.42 -4.04
N ILE A 461 22.00 14.00 -3.51
CA ILE A 461 21.64 12.57 -3.38
C ILE A 461 21.64 11.90 -4.77
N THR A 462 21.03 12.53 -5.76
CA THR A 462 20.98 12.03 -7.15
C THR A 462 22.37 11.79 -7.72
N LYS A 463 23.31 12.75 -7.50
CA LYS A 463 24.71 12.62 -7.93
C LYS A 463 25.43 11.48 -7.22
N GLU A 464 25.26 11.32 -5.91
CA GLU A 464 25.87 10.24 -5.12
C GLU A 464 25.41 8.85 -5.54
N LEU A 465 24.10 8.70 -5.87
CA LEU A 465 23.50 7.45 -6.32
C LEU A 465 23.72 7.18 -7.82
N GLY A 466 24.21 8.18 -8.54
CA GLY A 466 24.46 8.14 -9.99
C GLY A 466 23.25 8.58 -10.80
N VAL A 467 23.37 9.72 -11.49
CA VAL A 467 22.28 10.35 -12.25
C VAL A 467 21.60 9.38 -13.23
N ASP A 468 22.38 8.63 -14.02
CA ASP A 468 21.84 7.68 -15.01
C ASP A 468 21.09 6.53 -14.34
N ASN A 469 21.57 6.05 -13.19
CA ASN A 469 20.90 5.00 -12.42
C ASN A 469 19.56 5.51 -11.88
N GLN A 470 19.53 6.71 -11.32
CA GLN A 470 18.32 7.33 -10.80
C GLN A 470 17.32 7.64 -11.92
N LYS A 471 17.78 8.16 -13.06
CA LYS A 471 16.96 8.41 -14.23
C LYS A 471 16.28 7.13 -14.73
N LYS A 472 17.05 6.04 -14.84
CA LYS A 472 16.51 4.74 -15.24
C LYS A 472 15.49 4.23 -14.22
N ALA A 473 15.80 4.31 -12.91
CA ALA A 473 14.89 3.89 -11.86
C ALA A 473 13.59 4.70 -11.87
N TYR A 474 13.70 6.01 -12.09
CA TYR A 474 12.54 6.91 -12.13
C TYR A 474 11.67 6.67 -13.37
N ALA A 475 12.28 6.40 -14.54
CA ALA A 475 11.54 5.98 -15.73
C ALA A 475 10.76 4.67 -15.48
N GLN A 476 11.40 3.71 -14.85
CA GLN A 476 10.77 2.43 -14.48
C GLN A 476 9.64 2.61 -13.46
N ASP A 477 9.80 3.51 -12.49
CA ASP A 477 8.77 3.86 -11.50
C ASP A 477 7.53 4.50 -12.16
N LEU A 478 7.76 5.33 -13.17
CA LEU A 478 6.71 5.98 -13.96
C LEU A 478 6.09 5.06 -15.03
N GLY A 479 6.63 3.86 -15.24
CA GLY A 479 6.20 2.95 -16.30
C GLY A 479 6.54 3.45 -17.72
N ILE A 480 7.61 4.25 -17.84
CA ILE A 480 8.13 4.79 -19.09
C ILE A 480 9.45 4.07 -19.38
N ASP A 481 9.46 3.14 -20.34
CA ASP A 481 10.66 2.41 -20.80
C ASP A 481 11.15 2.95 -22.15
#